data_613b4abe68f4a2b4085612506b2e2739
#
_entry.id   613b4abe68f4a2b4085612506b2e2739
#
_cell.length_a   1.000
_cell.length_b   1.000
_cell.length_c   1.000
_cell.angle_alpha   90.00
_cell.angle_beta   90.00
_cell.angle_gamma   90.00
#
_symmetry.space_group_name_H-M   'P 1'
#
loop_
_entity.id
_entity.type
_entity.pdbx_description
1 polymer ?
#
loop_
_entity_poly.entity_id
_entity_poly.type
_entity_poly.pdbx_seq_one_letter_code
_entity_poly.pdbx_strand_id
1 'polypeptide(L)'
;MTDGTSARGRVRWPRGRRLALTLLSLPVAMGIAFGSSAPAALAATAPSKWIINAHAITLLRGAGASSALLTEAFGGSHAYVSGTPDGFGIPTATYDSYTAVQSAFASGALPGKYRAVLLDLEHWSFTPAAEQGNPAKYEQLTAALVHAHHMLLITAPAVDIVKARCTCPTAASQRSHYLSLSIAGGAARYADVIDIQAQNDERSVASYKAFVAAAAAQARAPVVVLAGLSASNGSVRVTGAQLFAAYQAVRALVAGYWLNIPAKSAQCPGCAGPFPGPALTLLHKIYG
;
A
#
# COMPACT_ATOMS: atom_id res chain seq x y z
N MET A 1 60.63 -3.67 -12.56
CA MET A 1 60.93 -3.87 -13.97
C MET A 1 59.89 -4.85 -14.52
N THR A 2 58.88 -4.37 -15.20
CA THR A 2 58.31 -4.78 -16.50
C THR A 2 57.04 -3.98 -16.73
N ASP A 3 57.17 -3.08 -17.70
CA ASP A 3 56.07 -2.30 -18.30
C ASP A 3 55.11 -3.19 -19.06
N GLY A 4 53.81 -2.90 -18.97
CA GLY A 4 52.74 -3.53 -19.73
C GLY A 4 51.78 -2.47 -20.27
N THR A 5 52.14 -1.87 -21.40
CA THR A 5 51.29 -0.95 -22.19
C THR A 5 50.09 -1.65 -22.79
N SER A 6 48.88 -1.18 -22.48
CA SER A 6 47.63 -1.60 -23.06
C SER A 6 47.13 -0.58 -24.09
N ALA A 7 46.99 -1.04 -25.32
CA ALA A 7 46.53 -0.30 -26.48
C ALA A 7 45.03 -0.02 -26.44
N ARG A 8 44.66 1.25 -26.66
CA ARG A 8 43.26 1.71 -26.83
C ARG A 8 42.85 1.56 -28.30
N GLY A 9 41.98 0.59 -28.59
CA GLY A 9 41.30 0.47 -29.87
C GLY A 9 40.16 1.50 -30.01
N ARG A 10 40.28 2.40 -30.98
CA ARG A 10 39.18 3.33 -31.36
C ARG A 10 38.30 2.67 -32.41
N VAL A 11 37.03 2.45 -32.08
CA VAL A 11 36.03 2.01 -33.07
C VAL A 11 35.53 3.26 -33.82
N ARG A 12 35.72 3.24 -35.15
CA ARG A 12 35.18 4.26 -36.09
C ARG A 12 33.79 3.81 -36.57
N TRP A 13 32.80 4.66 -36.44
CA TRP A 13 31.45 4.50 -36.99
C TRP A 13 31.39 5.10 -38.41
N PRO A 14 30.72 4.47 -39.38
CA PRO A 14 30.54 5.03 -40.73
C PRO A 14 29.43 6.09 -40.75
N ARG A 15 29.72 7.21 -41.48
CA ARG A 15 28.78 8.29 -41.74
C ARG A 15 27.73 7.84 -42.77
N GLY A 16 26.45 7.67 -42.31
CA GLY A 16 25.32 7.41 -43.19
C GLY A 16 24.79 8.69 -43.86
N ARG A 17 24.49 8.54 -45.16
CA ARG A 17 24.02 9.54 -46.13
C ARG A 17 22.67 10.19 -45.71
N ARG A 18 22.58 11.52 -45.81
CA ARG A 18 21.32 12.25 -45.72
C ARG A 18 20.58 12.14 -47.06
N LEU A 19 19.37 11.60 -47.04
CA LEU A 19 18.39 11.72 -48.14
C LEU A 19 17.46 12.92 -47.76
N ALA A 20 17.47 13.93 -48.62
CA ALA A 20 16.53 15.04 -48.53
C ALA A 20 15.23 14.63 -49.25
N LEU A 21 14.13 14.55 -48.50
CA LEU A 21 12.78 14.44 -49.05
C LEU A 21 12.12 15.81 -48.98
N THR A 22 11.88 16.38 -50.16
CA THR A 22 11.11 17.61 -50.36
C THR A 22 9.62 17.25 -50.30
N LEU A 23 8.88 17.69 -49.29
CA LEU A 23 7.42 17.51 -49.20
C LEU A 23 6.75 18.82 -49.61
N LEU A 24 5.98 18.76 -50.69
CA LEU A 24 5.03 19.79 -51.10
C LEU A 24 3.91 19.92 -50.08
N SER A 25 3.73 21.09 -49.50
CA SER A 25 2.62 21.43 -48.60
C SER A 25 1.46 22.03 -49.38
N LEU A 26 0.34 21.35 -49.41
CA LEU A 26 -0.98 21.91 -49.75
C LEU A 26 -1.72 22.28 -48.44
N PRO A 27 -2.25 23.48 -48.26
CA PRO A 27 -3.07 23.79 -47.10
C PRO A 27 -4.54 23.42 -47.40
N VAL A 28 -5.05 22.38 -46.76
CA VAL A 28 -6.50 22.15 -46.64
C VAL A 28 -6.94 22.69 -45.28
N ALA A 29 -7.56 23.87 -45.31
CA ALA A 29 -8.22 24.41 -44.13
C ALA A 29 -9.55 23.69 -43.90
N MET A 30 -9.55 22.67 -43.07
CA MET A 30 -10.77 22.03 -42.53
C MET A 30 -10.99 22.58 -41.12
N GLY A 31 -11.94 23.50 -40.99
CA GLY A 31 -12.41 24.01 -39.71
C GLY A 31 -13.13 22.90 -38.92
N ILE A 32 -12.41 22.28 -37.99
CA ILE A 32 -13.02 21.35 -37.01
C ILE A 32 -13.40 22.21 -35.79
N ALA A 33 -14.73 22.41 -35.63
CA ALA A 33 -15.26 22.95 -34.39
C ALA A 33 -15.01 21.92 -33.26
N PHE A 34 -13.99 22.17 -32.44
CA PHE A 34 -13.81 21.42 -31.19
C PHE A 34 -14.91 21.82 -30.20
N GLY A 35 -15.98 21.06 -30.18
CA GLY A 35 -16.92 21.08 -29.08
C GLY A 35 -16.16 20.60 -27.82
N SER A 36 -15.91 21.54 -26.88
CA SER A 36 -15.36 21.21 -25.56
C SER A 36 -16.42 20.44 -24.76
N SER A 37 -16.53 19.15 -25.00
CA SER A 37 -17.18 18.27 -24.03
C SER A 37 -16.25 18.20 -22.82
N ALA A 38 -16.63 18.85 -21.71
CA ALA A 38 -15.99 18.63 -20.44
C ALA A 38 -15.95 17.13 -20.17
N PRO A 39 -14.80 16.55 -19.77
CA PRO A 39 -14.75 15.14 -19.44
C PRO A 39 -15.77 14.89 -18.32
N ALA A 40 -16.72 13.98 -18.56
CA ALA A 40 -17.63 13.52 -17.52
C ALA A 40 -16.73 13.04 -16.37
N ALA A 41 -16.91 13.60 -15.18
CA ALA A 41 -16.20 13.16 -13.99
C ALA A 41 -16.55 11.67 -13.83
N LEU A 42 -15.58 10.79 -14.06
CA LEU A 42 -15.74 9.37 -13.81
C LEU A 42 -16.11 9.22 -12.33
N ALA A 43 -17.31 8.74 -12.05
CA ALA A 43 -17.72 8.42 -10.70
C ALA A 43 -16.65 7.52 -10.07
N ALA A 44 -16.26 7.83 -8.84
CA ALA A 44 -15.28 7.03 -8.13
C ALA A 44 -15.86 5.63 -7.94
N THR A 45 -15.27 4.62 -8.54
CA THR A 45 -15.69 3.23 -8.30
C THR A 45 -15.22 2.85 -6.89
N ALA A 46 -16.16 2.42 -6.03
CA ALA A 46 -15.84 1.96 -4.68
C ALA A 46 -14.82 0.81 -4.73
N PRO A 47 -13.89 0.74 -3.77
CA PRO A 47 -12.92 -0.35 -3.69
C PRO A 47 -13.64 -1.65 -3.32
N SER A 48 -13.11 -2.79 -3.78
CA SER A 48 -13.68 -4.08 -3.46
C SER A 48 -13.33 -4.55 -2.04
N LYS A 49 -12.26 -4.00 -1.44
CA LYS A 49 -11.76 -4.39 -0.11
C LYS A 49 -11.20 -3.20 0.67
N TRP A 50 -11.38 -3.29 2.00
CA TRP A 50 -10.75 -2.41 2.97
C TRP A 50 -10.01 -3.21 4.05
N ILE A 51 -8.97 -2.61 4.62
CA ILE A 51 -8.48 -2.94 5.96
C ILE A 51 -8.79 -1.72 6.84
N ILE A 52 -9.36 -1.94 8.02
CA ILE A 52 -9.62 -0.87 8.99
C ILE A 52 -9.60 -1.44 10.41
N ASN A 53 -9.22 -0.62 11.38
CA ASN A 53 -9.32 -0.98 12.79
C ASN A 53 -10.73 -0.66 13.33
N ALA A 54 -11.29 -1.51 14.19
CA ALA A 54 -12.61 -1.29 14.80
C ALA A 54 -12.69 0.03 15.60
N HIS A 55 -11.59 0.45 16.25
CA HIS A 55 -11.52 1.76 16.90
C HIS A 55 -11.63 2.90 15.87
N ALA A 56 -11.05 2.76 14.68
CA ALA A 56 -11.19 3.76 13.62
C ALA A 56 -12.63 3.88 13.13
N ILE A 57 -13.40 2.78 13.07
CA ILE A 57 -14.84 2.83 12.78
C ILE A 57 -15.60 3.61 13.87
N THR A 58 -15.24 3.41 15.14
CA THR A 58 -15.79 4.17 16.26
C THR A 58 -15.48 5.67 16.14
N LEU A 59 -14.24 6.03 15.77
CA LEU A 59 -13.83 7.41 15.52
C LEU A 59 -14.61 8.05 14.37
N LEU A 60 -14.82 7.32 13.28
CA LEU A 60 -15.60 7.79 12.12
C LEU A 60 -17.06 8.03 12.51
N ARG A 61 -17.67 7.13 13.29
CA ARG A 61 -19.02 7.32 13.84
C ARG A 61 -19.10 8.56 14.72
N GLY A 62 -18.13 8.77 15.61
CA GLY A 62 -18.01 9.96 16.45
C GLY A 62 -17.80 11.25 15.64
N ALA A 63 -17.22 11.18 14.45
CA ALA A 63 -17.04 12.29 13.53
C ALA A 63 -18.27 12.55 12.61
N GLY A 64 -19.36 11.80 12.77
CA GLY A 64 -20.60 11.99 12.04
C GLY A 64 -20.83 11.04 10.86
N ALA A 65 -20.04 9.97 10.71
CA ALA A 65 -20.34 8.94 9.72
C ALA A 65 -21.68 8.27 10.04
N SER A 66 -22.59 8.19 9.06
CA SER A 66 -23.84 7.46 9.21
C SER A 66 -23.61 5.95 9.28
N SER A 67 -24.52 5.22 9.93
CA SER A 67 -24.47 3.74 9.95
C SER A 67 -24.59 3.15 8.55
N ALA A 68 -25.34 3.79 7.65
CA ALA A 68 -25.44 3.36 6.25
C ALA A 68 -24.09 3.45 5.54
N LEU A 69 -23.39 4.59 5.63
CA LEU A 69 -22.07 4.78 5.06
C LEU A 69 -21.04 3.76 5.60
N LEU A 70 -21.03 3.55 6.92
CA LEU A 70 -20.11 2.59 7.55
C LEU A 70 -20.41 1.14 7.12
N THR A 71 -21.70 0.79 6.99
CA THR A 71 -22.10 -0.56 6.52
C THR A 71 -21.75 -0.75 5.05
N GLU A 72 -21.95 0.26 4.21
CA GLU A 72 -21.59 0.21 2.80
C GLU A 72 -20.06 0.05 2.61
N ALA A 73 -19.27 0.83 3.34
CA ALA A 73 -17.82 0.78 3.24
C ALA A 73 -17.21 -0.47 3.87
N PHE A 74 -17.67 -0.87 5.05
CA PHE A 74 -16.97 -1.85 5.90
C PHE A 74 -17.80 -3.08 6.26
N GLY A 75 -19.03 -3.19 5.77
CA GLY A 75 -19.91 -4.33 6.07
C GLY A 75 -19.55 -5.60 5.30
N GLY A 76 -20.03 -6.75 5.81
CA GLY A 76 -19.93 -8.04 5.13
C GLY A 76 -18.50 -8.45 4.79
N SER A 77 -18.25 -8.89 3.56
CA SER A 77 -16.92 -9.31 3.08
C SER A 77 -16.07 -8.17 2.51
N HIS A 78 -16.55 -6.91 2.58
CA HIS A 78 -15.85 -5.76 2.00
C HIS A 78 -14.66 -5.26 2.83
N ALA A 79 -14.60 -5.60 4.13
CA ALA A 79 -13.51 -5.15 4.97
C ALA A 79 -12.91 -6.27 5.82
N TYR A 80 -11.61 -6.18 6.06
CA TYR A 80 -10.88 -6.85 7.12
C TYR A 80 -10.84 -5.91 8.31
N VAL A 81 -11.54 -6.25 9.39
CA VAL A 81 -11.68 -5.36 10.55
C VAL A 81 -10.82 -5.88 11.69
N SER A 82 -9.76 -5.14 12.00
CA SER A 82 -8.83 -5.49 13.08
C SER A 82 -9.29 -4.95 14.45
N GLY A 83 -8.86 -5.61 15.52
CA GLY A 83 -9.24 -5.29 16.89
C GLY A 83 -10.44 -6.10 17.38
N THR A 84 -11.21 -5.54 18.31
CA THR A 84 -12.39 -6.22 18.83
C THR A 84 -13.51 -6.22 17.78
N PRO A 85 -14.01 -7.39 17.35
CA PRO A 85 -15.08 -7.46 16.38
C PRO A 85 -16.35 -6.73 16.89
N ASP A 86 -16.88 -5.83 16.08
CA ASP A 86 -18.06 -5.02 16.39
C ASP A 86 -19.24 -5.25 15.43
N GLY A 87 -19.19 -6.36 14.68
CA GLY A 87 -20.22 -6.73 13.68
C GLY A 87 -19.90 -6.23 12.25
N PHE A 88 -18.80 -5.51 12.06
CA PHE A 88 -18.34 -5.12 10.72
C PHE A 88 -17.34 -6.13 10.16
N GLY A 89 -17.39 -6.32 8.85
CA GLY A 89 -16.38 -6.99 8.05
C GLY A 89 -15.97 -8.41 8.51
N ILE A 90 -14.79 -8.80 8.06
CA ILE A 90 -14.14 -10.07 8.41
C ILE A 90 -13.28 -9.84 9.66
N PRO A 91 -13.59 -10.50 10.79
CA PRO A 91 -12.80 -10.37 12.02
C PRO A 91 -11.35 -10.75 11.78
N THR A 92 -10.44 -9.80 12.01
CA THR A 92 -9.01 -9.91 11.71
C THR A 92 -8.18 -9.63 12.96
N ALA A 93 -7.27 -10.54 13.30
CA ALA A 93 -6.30 -10.33 14.37
C ALA A 93 -5.02 -9.70 13.79
N THR A 94 -4.47 -8.68 14.45
CA THR A 94 -3.23 -8.01 14.00
C THR A 94 -2.08 -8.35 14.93
N TYR A 95 -0.93 -8.67 14.33
CA TYR A 95 0.30 -8.99 15.04
C TYR A 95 1.50 -8.34 14.35
N ASP A 96 2.45 -7.92 15.16
CA ASP A 96 3.68 -7.24 14.72
C ASP A 96 4.84 -8.23 14.45
N SER A 97 4.61 -9.54 14.62
CA SER A 97 5.65 -10.56 14.42
C SER A 97 5.05 -11.98 14.26
N TYR A 98 5.79 -12.85 13.58
CA TYR A 98 5.52 -14.29 13.53
C TYR A 98 5.48 -14.92 14.93
N THR A 99 6.44 -14.53 15.78
CA THR A 99 6.51 -15.05 17.17
C THR A 99 5.23 -14.75 17.94
N ALA A 100 4.63 -13.58 17.76
CA ALA A 100 3.36 -13.22 18.38
C ALA A 100 2.19 -14.05 17.81
N VAL A 101 2.14 -14.27 16.49
CA VAL A 101 1.14 -15.14 15.85
C VAL A 101 1.25 -16.57 16.38
N GLN A 102 2.47 -17.12 16.45
CA GLN A 102 2.71 -18.46 16.97
C GLN A 102 2.21 -18.61 18.41
N SER A 103 2.52 -17.63 19.27
CA SER A 103 2.06 -17.62 20.67
C SER A 103 0.54 -17.55 20.77
N ALA A 104 -0.12 -16.78 19.90
CA ALA A 104 -1.58 -16.65 19.89
C ALA A 104 -2.29 -17.93 19.46
N PHE A 105 -1.73 -18.68 18.50
CA PHE A 105 -2.25 -20.01 18.16
C PHE A 105 -2.01 -21.01 19.28
N ALA A 106 -0.83 -21.04 19.87
CA ALA A 106 -0.49 -21.95 20.97
C ALA A 106 -1.38 -21.72 22.21
N SER A 107 -1.79 -20.49 22.48
CA SER A 107 -2.70 -20.15 23.59
C SER A 107 -4.19 -20.36 23.27
N GLY A 108 -4.55 -20.70 22.03
CA GLY A 108 -5.94 -20.82 21.60
C GLY A 108 -6.68 -19.48 21.44
N ALA A 109 -5.96 -18.35 21.40
CA ALA A 109 -6.57 -17.02 21.33
C ALA A 109 -7.22 -16.70 19.97
N LEU A 110 -6.82 -17.36 18.89
CA LEU A 110 -7.25 -17.08 17.52
C LEU A 110 -8.40 -17.95 17.02
N PRO A 111 -8.39 -19.30 17.20
CA PRO A 111 -9.41 -20.16 16.61
C PRO A 111 -10.83 -19.80 17.07
N GLY A 112 -11.76 -19.79 16.11
CA GLY A 112 -13.19 -19.51 16.34
C GLY A 112 -13.58 -18.03 16.47
N LYS A 113 -12.64 -17.15 16.81
CA LYS A 113 -12.90 -15.71 16.98
C LYS A 113 -12.57 -14.90 15.73
N TYR A 114 -11.48 -15.25 15.06
CA TYR A 114 -10.99 -14.52 13.88
C TYR A 114 -11.04 -15.40 12.63
N ARG A 115 -11.11 -14.75 11.47
CA ARG A 115 -11.10 -15.38 10.15
C ARG A 115 -9.87 -15.02 9.33
N ALA A 116 -9.16 -13.98 9.76
CA ALA A 116 -7.93 -13.52 9.13
C ALA A 116 -6.89 -13.10 10.17
N VAL A 117 -5.64 -13.21 9.80
CA VAL A 117 -4.49 -12.66 10.52
C VAL A 117 -3.85 -11.59 9.65
N LEU A 118 -3.64 -10.39 10.19
CA LEU A 118 -2.82 -9.34 9.61
C LEU A 118 -1.45 -9.38 10.29
N LEU A 119 -0.41 -9.70 9.52
CA LEU A 119 0.99 -9.63 9.93
C LEU A 119 1.58 -8.30 9.46
N ASP A 120 1.88 -7.42 10.41
CA ASP A 120 2.39 -6.07 10.19
C ASP A 120 3.86 -5.99 10.61
N LEU A 121 4.76 -6.28 9.67
CA LEU A 121 6.21 -6.30 9.93
C LEU A 121 6.83 -4.94 9.65
N GLU A 122 7.37 -4.30 10.69
CA GLU A 122 8.01 -2.99 10.59
C GLU A 122 9.40 -2.98 11.25
N HIS A 123 10.17 -1.93 10.98
CA HIS A 123 11.46 -1.69 11.64
C HIS A 123 11.26 -0.99 13.00
N TRP A 124 10.80 -1.73 13.99
CA TRP A 124 10.54 -1.27 15.35
C TRP A 124 10.85 -2.37 16.39
N SER A 125 10.67 -2.05 17.68
CA SER A 125 10.99 -3.00 18.77
C SER A 125 9.96 -4.14 18.93
N PHE A 126 8.78 -4.04 18.31
CA PHE A 126 7.73 -5.06 18.38
C PHE A 126 7.98 -6.22 17.39
N THR A 127 8.72 -5.97 16.31
CA THR A 127 9.16 -6.99 15.38
C THR A 127 10.58 -7.43 15.73
N PRO A 128 10.85 -8.71 16.08
CA PRO A 128 12.18 -9.22 16.37
C PRO A 128 13.17 -8.95 15.23
N ALA A 129 14.43 -8.64 15.57
CA ALA A 129 15.47 -8.31 14.59
C ALA A 129 15.68 -9.40 13.51
N ALA A 130 15.52 -10.69 13.88
CA ALA A 130 15.59 -11.81 12.94
C ALA A 130 14.47 -11.77 11.90
N GLU A 131 13.26 -11.34 12.30
CA GLU A 131 12.09 -11.20 11.43
C GLU A 131 12.26 -9.98 10.51
N GLN A 132 12.71 -8.85 11.05
CA GLN A 132 13.08 -7.68 10.25
C GLN A 132 14.14 -8.00 9.20
N GLY A 133 15.14 -8.80 9.58
CA GLY A 133 16.25 -9.21 8.71
C GLY A 133 15.84 -10.19 7.59
N ASN A 134 14.72 -10.89 7.71
CA ASN A 134 14.24 -11.83 6.68
C ASN A 134 12.70 -11.93 6.64
N PRO A 135 11.98 -10.84 6.29
CA PRO A 135 10.53 -10.80 6.33
C PRO A 135 9.89 -11.94 5.52
N ALA A 136 10.36 -12.21 4.31
CA ALA A 136 9.79 -13.26 3.45
C ALA A 136 9.79 -14.66 4.09
N LYS A 137 10.81 -15.01 4.88
CA LYS A 137 10.85 -16.26 5.64
C LYS A 137 9.74 -16.31 6.68
N TYR A 138 9.55 -15.23 7.42
CA TYR A 138 8.58 -15.20 8.52
C TYR A 138 7.14 -15.04 8.01
N GLU A 139 6.95 -14.39 6.86
CA GLU A 139 5.68 -14.41 6.12
C GLU A 139 5.32 -15.83 5.67
N GLN A 140 6.29 -16.59 5.14
CA GLN A 140 6.10 -18.01 4.79
C GLN A 140 5.71 -18.88 5.99
N LEU A 141 6.42 -18.72 7.13
CA LEU A 141 6.11 -19.45 8.35
C LEU A 141 4.73 -19.08 8.89
N THR A 142 4.37 -17.80 8.85
CA THR A 142 3.05 -17.31 9.24
C THR A 142 1.97 -17.89 8.33
N ALA A 143 2.19 -17.91 7.02
CA ALA A 143 1.25 -18.48 6.06
C ALA A 143 0.99 -19.97 6.34
N ALA A 144 2.05 -20.75 6.55
CA ALA A 144 1.90 -22.16 6.86
C ALA A 144 1.05 -22.40 8.13
N LEU A 145 1.25 -21.56 9.16
CA LEU A 145 0.51 -21.65 10.42
C LEU A 145 -0.95 -21.21 10.25
N VAL A 146 -1.18 -20.05 9.63
CA VAL A 146 -2.52 -19.45 9.43
C VAL A 146 -3.38 -20.32 8.53
N HIS A 147 -2.84 -20.81 7.42
CA HIS A 147 -3.57 -21.66 6.47
C HIS A 147 -3.88 -23.05 7.06
N ALA A 148 -3.01 -23.60 7.93
CA ALA A 148 -3.32 -24.85 8.65
C ALA A 148 -4.55 -24.73 9.56
N HIS A 149 -4.92 -23.51 9.95
CA HIS A 149 -6.13 -23.20 10.72
C HIS A 149 -7.28 -22.65 9.86
N HIS A 150 -7.22 -22.79 8.53
CA HIS A 150 -8.25 -22.33 7.58
C HIS A 150 -8.57 -20.83 7.70
N MET A 151 -7.58 -20.00 8.05
CA MET A 151 -7.68 -18.55 8.13
C MET A 151 -6.95 -17.90 6.95
N LEU A 152 -7.33 -16.67 6.63
CA LEU A 152 -6.64 -15.86 5.62
C LEU A 152 -5.42 -15.17 6.22
N LEU A 153 -4.34 -15.09 5.45
CA LEU A 153 -3.19 -14.28 5.79
C LEU A 153 -3.18 -12.98 5.00
N ILE A 154 -3.15 -11.87 5.72
CA ILE A 154 -2.87 -10.54 5.20
C ILE A 154 -1.44 -10.19 5.63
N THR A 155 -0.58 -9.73 4.73
CA THR A 155 0.74 -9.22 5.10
C THR A 155 0.88 -7.75 4.72
N ALA A 156 1.54 -7.00 5.58
CA ALA A 156 1.75 -5.58 5.42
C ALA A 156 3.20 -5.20 5.78
N PRO A 157 4.21 -5.66 5.01
CA PRO A 157 5.60 -5.31 5.30
C PRO A 157 5.84 -3.83 5.04
N ALA A 158 6.21 -3.09 6.10
CA ALA A 158 6.44 -1.66 6.02
C ALA A 158 7.65 -1.32 5.16
N VAL A 159 7.63 -0.12 4.55
CA VAL A 159 8.75 0.36 3.73
C VAL A 159 10.05 0.42 4.54
N ASP A 160 9.95 0.76 5.80
CA ASP A 160 11.11 0.95 6.65
C ASP A 160 11.75 -0.36 7.17
N ILE A 161 11.11 -1.52 6.95
CA ILE A 161 11.67 -2.85 7.27
C ILE A 161 13.07 -3.04 6.67
N VAL A 162 13.35 -2.33 5.56
CA VAL A 162 14.65 -2.37 4.88
C VAL A 162 15.80 -1.80 5.71
N LYS A 163 15.52 -0.99 6.72
CA LYS A 163 16.56 -0.43 7.64
C LYS A 163 17.34 -1.53 8.37
N ALA A 164 16.74 -2.71 8.53
CA ALA A 164 17.46 -3.87 9.06
C ALA A 164 18.59 -4.35 8.13
N ARG A 165 18.65 -3.89 6.88
CA ARG A 165 19.59 -4.34 5.84
C ARG A 165 20.33 -3.22 5.14
N CYS A 166 19.98 -1.96 5.38
CA CYS A 166 20.61 -0.82 4.72
C CYS A 166 20.70 0.40 5.62
N THR A 167 21.70 1.23 5.37
CA THR A 167 21.73 2.60 5.85
C THR A 167 20.95 3.47 4.86
N CYS A 168 19.60 3.47 4.98
CA CYS A 168 18.69 4.18 4.08
C CYS A 168 18.07 5.38 4.83
N PRO A 169 18.70 6.57 4.81
CA PRO A 169 18.34 7.68 5.70
C PRO A 169 17.05 8.41 5.28
N THR A 170 16.59 8.24 4.05
CA THR A 170 15.41 8.95 3.52
C THR A 170 14.31 8.00 3.12
N ALA A 171 13.05 8.45 3.16
CA ALA A 171 11.92 7.67 2.67
C ALA A 171 12.11 7.24 1.19
N ALA A 172 12.71 8.09 0.35
CA ALA A 172 13.00 7.76 -1.03
C ALA A 172 14.01 6.60 -1.16
N SER A 173 15.11 6.62 -0.37
CA SER A 173 16.10 5.53 -0.37
C SER A 173 15.51 4.23 0.19
N GLN A 174 14.65 4.31 1.20
CA GLN A 174 13.96 3.13 1.75
C GLN A 174 13.01 2.51 0.72
N ARG A 175 12.19 3.30 0.00
CA ARG A 175 11.34 2.79 -1.08
C ARG A 175 12.16 2.17 -2.21
N SER A 176 13.24 2.81 -2.64
CA SER A 176 14.13 2.24 -3.66
C SER A 176 14.69 0.89 -3.24
N HIS A 177 15.13 0.78 -1.98
CA HIS A 177 15.67 -0.47 -1.45
C HIS A 177 14.58 -1.53 -1.26
N TYR A 178 13.38 -1.16 -0.79
CA TYR A 178 12.21 -2.02 -0.70
C TYR A 178 11.89 -2.68 -2.05
N LEU A 179 11.86 -1.87 -3.11
CA LEU A 179 11.62 -2.36 -4.47
C LEU A 179 12.77 -3.24 -4.98
N SER A 180 14.03 -2.88 -4.72
CA SER A 180 15.20 -3.66 -5.16
C SER A 180 15.26 -5.05 -4.50
N LEU A 181 14.79 -5.17 -3.26
CA LEU A 181 14.68 -6.44 -2.53
C LEU A 181 13.41 -7.21 -2.87
N SER A 182 12.51 -6.65 -3.70
CA SER A 182 11.21 -7.25 -4.02
C SER A 182 10.41 -7.66 -2.77
N ILE A 183 10.32 -6.79 -1.77
CA ILE A 183 9.65 -7.10 -0.50
C ILE A 183 8.18 -7.45 -0.76
N ALA A 184 7.45 -6.62 -1.54
CA ALA A 184 6.07 -6.91 -1.91
C ALA A 184 5.92 -8.25 -2.66
N GLY A 185 6.86 -8.55 -3.56
CA GLY A 185 6.87 -9.83 -4.29
C GLY A 185 7.17 -11.04 -3.40
N GLY A 186 7.99 -10.86 -2.36
CA GLY A 186 8.26 -11.87 -1.33
C GLY A 186 7.00 -12.21 -0.53
N ALA A 187 6.35 -11.19 0.01
CA ALA A 187 5.11 -11.29 0.77
C ALA A 187 3.97 -11.92 -0.05
N ALA A 188 3.77 -11.46 -1.28
CA ALA A 188 2.72 -11.92 -2.19
C ALA A 188 2.79 -13.42 -2.56
N ARG A 189 3.92 -14.08 -2.33
CA ARG A 189 4.05 -15.53 -2.59
C ARG A 189 3.29 -16.39 -1.60
N TYR A 190 3.02 -15.86 -0.42
CA TYR A 190 2.52 -16.63 0.70
C TYR A 190 1.19 -16.10 1.24
N ALA A 191 0.90 -14.81 1.05
CA ALA A 191 -0.29 -14.14 1.53
C ALA A 191 -1.50 -14.31 0.60
N ASP A 192 -2.71 -14.28 1.16
CA ASP A 192 -3.96 -14.13 0.42
C ASP A 192 -4.19 -12.65 0.05
N VAL A 193 -3.73 -11.75 0.90
CA VAL A 193 -3.82 -10.31 0.74
C VAL A 193 -2.49 -9.67 1.12
N ILE A 194 -2.04 -8.71 0.32
CA ILE A 194 -0.90 -7.84 0.66
C ILE A 194 -1.36 -6.39 0.72
N ASP A 195 -0.97 -5.67 1.77
CA ASP A 195 -1.04 -4.21 1.79
C ASP A 195 0.33 -3.60 1.49
N ILE A 196 0.37 -2.73 0.49
CA ILE A 196 1.53 -1.90 0.19
C ILE A 196 1.47 -0.68 1.09
N GLN A 197 2.26 -0.68 2.16
CA GLN A 197 2.32 0.42 3.12
C GLN A 197 2.94 1.69 2.50
N ALA A 198 2.12 2.40 1.70
CA ALA A 198 2.48 3.66 1.06
C ALA A 198 2.05 4.89 1.88
N GLN A 199 1.57 4.69 3.09
CA GLN A 199 1.24 5.76 4.02
C GLN A 199 2.46 6.66 4.18
N ASN A 200 2.21 7.96 4.39
CA ASN A 200 3.20 9.02 4.44
C ASN A 200 3.51 9.70 3.10
N ASP A 201 3.07 9.15 1.97
CA ASP A 201 3.26 9.73 0.64
C ASP A 201 1.99 10.37 0.05
N GLU A 202 0.85 10.34 0.73
CA GLU A 202 -0.43 10.87 0.22
C GLU A 202 -0.38 12.35 -0.14
N ARG A 203 0.55 13.10 0.47
CA ARG A 203 0.81 14.52 0.18
C ARG A 203 1.57 14.71 -1.14
N SER A 204 2.20 13.66 -1.66
CA SER A 204 2.90 13.63 -2.94
C SER A 204 2.32 12.54 -3.82
N VAL A 205 1.17 12.82 -4.44
CA VAL A 205 0.40 11.84 -5.23
C VAL A 205 1.25 11.15 -6.30
N ALA A 206 2.19 11.87 -6.92
CA ALA A 206 3.09 11.29 -7.93
C ALA A 206 4.03 10.23 -7.31
N SER A 207 4.64 10.51 -6.14
CA SER A 207 5.48 9.56 -5.41
C SER A 207 4.67 8.36 -4.93
N TYR A 208 3.49 8.62 -4.34
CA TYR A 208 2.56 7.58 -3.90
C TYR A 208 2.22 6.62 -5.04
N LYS A 209 1.76 7.16 -6.18
CA LYS A 209 1.40 6.39 -7.37
C LYS A 209 2.59 5.58 -7.90
N ALA A 210 3.76 6.21 -8.04
CA ALA A 210 4.95 5.55 -8.57
C ALA A 210 5.37 4.36 -7.69
N PHE A 211 5.38 4.54 -6.37
CA PHE A 211 5.74 3.49 -5.43
C PHE A 211 4.72 2.34 -5.43
N VAL A 212 3.41 2.65 -5.30
CA VAL A 212 2.34 1.63 -5.31
C VAL A 212 2.35 0.86 -6.63
N ALA A 213 2.49 1.52 -7.77
CA ALA A 213 2.55 0.86 -9.07
C ALA A 213 3.72 -0.12 -9.17
N ALA A 214 4.92 0.29 -8.73
CA ALA A 214 6.12 -0.55 -8.78
C ALA A 214 6.02 -1.74 -7.81
N ALA A 215 5.51 -1.54 -6.60
CA ALA A 215 5.33 -2.61 -5.62
C ALA A 215 4.22 -3.58 -6.03
N ALA A 216 3.08 -3.09 -6.55
CA ALA A 216 1.98 -3.91 -7.05
C ALA A 216 2.42 -4.78 -8.25
N ALA A 217 3.29 -4.27 -9.13
CA ALA A 217 3.85 -5.05 -10.23
C ALA A 217 4.71 -6.23 -9.76
N GLN A 218 5.23 -6.22 -8.53
CA GLN A 218 5.96 -7.34 -7.92
C GLN A 218 5.01 -8.40 -7.34
N ALA A 219 3.81 -7.99 -6.93
CA ALA A 219 2.79 -8.87 -6.37
C ALA A 219 2.01 -9.57 -7.49
N ARG A 220 2.28 -10.85 -7.73
CA ARG A 220 1.64 -11.61 -8.81
C ARG A 220 0.36 -12.28 -8.32
N ALA A 221 -0.64 -12.34 -9.21
CA ALA A 221 -1.88 -13.10 -8.94
C ALA A 221 -1.54 -14.54 -8.45
N PRO A 222 -2.36 -15.14 -7.56
CA PRO A 222 -3.74 -14.73 -7.22
C PRO A 222 -3.89 -13.79 -6.02
N VAL A 223 -2.83 -13.22 -5.47
CA VAL A 223 -2.88 -12.36 -4.28
C VAL A 223 -3.74 -11.10 -4.50
N VAL A 224 -4.52 -10.71 -3.50
CA VAL A 224 -5.25 -9.44 -3.48
C VAL A 224 -4.30 -8.33 -3.02
N VAL A 225 -4.13 -7.30 -3.85
CA VAL A 225 -3.23 -6.17 -3.54
C VAL A 225 -4.03 -4.98 -3.04
N LEU A 226 -3.67 -4.47 -1.89
CA LEU A 226 -4.19 -3.24 -1.29
C LEU A 226 -3.10 -2.18 -1.20
N ALA A 227 -3.48 -0.93 -0.93
CA ALA A 227 -2.54 0.17 -0.68
C ALA A 227 -2.93 0.96 0.57
N GLY A 228 -1.95 1.27 1.39
CA GLY A 228 -2.16 2.02 2.62
C GLY A 228 -2.50 3.49 2.37
N LEU A 229 -3.52 3.99 3.08
CA LEU A 229 -3.92 5.39 3.19
C LEU A 229 -3.97 5.78 4.65
N SER A 230 -3.38 6.90 5.04
CA SER A 230 -3.36 7.36 6.42
C SER A 230 -3.87 8.80 6.57
N ALA A 231 -4.75 9.02 7.55
CA ALA A 231 -5.28 10.34 7.88
C ALA A 231 -4.22 11.29 8.48
N SER A 232 -3.06 10.76 8.88
CA SER A 232 -1.90 11.54 9.28
C SER A 232 -0.60 10.77 9.06
N ASN A 233 0.49 11.53 8.89
CA ASN A 233 1.86 11.02 8.87
C ASN A 233 2.54 11.50 10.17
N GLY A 234 2.60 10.63 11.17
CA GLY A 234 3.10 11.01 12.49
C GLY A 234 2.36 12.25 13.02
N SER A 235 3.07 13.38 13.16
CA SER A 235 2.50 14.66 13.61
C SER A 235 1.79 15.45 12.51
N VAL A 236 1.92 15.07 11.24
CA VAL A 236 1.40 15.84 10.11
C VAL A 236 0.07 15.28 9.62
N ARG A 237 -0.98 16.11 9.68
CA ARG A 237 -2.31 15.77 9.17
C ARG A 237 -2.31 15.71 7.64
N VAL A 238 -2.97 14.68 7.09
CA VAL A 238 -3.31 14.56 5.66
C VAL A 238 -4.75 15.04 5.47
N THR A 239 -5.01 15.84 4.45
CA THR A 239 -6.38 16.31 4.17
C THR A 239 -7.21 15.25 3.44
N GLY A 240 -8.54 15.32 3.56
CA GLY A 240 -9.43 14.43 2.82
C GLY A 240 -9.28 14.55 1.30
N ALA A 241 -8.94 15.74 0.79
CA ALA A 241 -8.64 15.95 -0.64
C ALA A 241 -7.35 15.20 -1.06
N GLN A 242 -6.30 15.23 -0.23
CA GLN A 242 -5.06 14.49 -0.48
C GLN A 242 -5.28 12.98 -0.44
N LEU A 243 -6.03 12.46 0.56
CA LEU A 243 -6.41 11.05 0.62
C LEU A 243 -7.18 10.62 -0.63
N PHE A 244 -8.16 11.42 -1.07
CA PHE A 244 -8.95 11.11 -2.26
C PHE A 244 -8.11 11.16 -3.54
N ALA A 245 -7.18 12.11 -3.65
CA ALA A 245 -6.27 12.17 -4.78
C ALA A 245 -5.31 10.95 -4.84
N ALA A 246 -4.78 10.52 -3.69
CA ALA A 246 -3.99 9.30 -3.58
C ALA A 246 -4.80 8.04 -3.93
N TYR A 247 -6.02 7.92 -3.38
CA TYR A 247 -6.98 6.87 -3.75
C TYR A 247 -7.20 6.80 -5.27
N GLN A 248 -7.56 7.93 -5.90
CA GLN A 248 -7.82 7.96 -7.34
C GLN A 248 -6.60 7.60 -8.18
N ALA A 249 -5.40 8.00 -7.74
CA ALA A 249 -4.17 7.79 -8.49
C ALA A 249 -3.83 6.31 -8.71
N VAL A 250 -4.27 5.42 -7.80
CA VAL A 250 -3.90 3.99 -7.82
C VAL A 250 -5.11 3.04 -7.89
N ARG A 251 -6.35 3.54 -7.91
CA ARG A 251 -7.57 2.71 -7.88
C ARG A 251 -7.67 1.64 -8.98
N ALA A 252 -6.98 1.82 -10.10
CA ALA A 252 -6.91 0.85 -11.18
C ALA A 252 -5.77 -0.18 -11.00
N LEU A 253 -4.92 0.00 -9.99
CA LEU A 253 -3.74 -0.83 -9.74
C LEU A 253 -3.94 -1.78 -8.56
N VAL A 254 -4.90 -1.48 -7.68
CA VAL A 254 -5.15 -2.23 -6.43
C VAL A 254 -6.62 -2.57 -6.27
N ALA A 255 -6.92 -3.65 -5.56
CA ALA A 255 -8.28 -4.08 -5.28
C ALA A 255 -8.94 -3.29 -4.14
N GLY A 256 -8.16 -2.61 -3.32
CA GLY A 256 -8.68 -1.88 -2.17
C GLY A 256 -7.60 -1.16 -1.37
N TYR A 257 -7.92 -0.81 -0.12
CA TYR A 257 -7.05 0.06 0.69
C TYR A 257 -7.06 -0.31 2.17
N TRP A 258 -5.96 -0.04 2.84
CA TRP A 258 -5.91 0.04 4.28
C TRP A 258 -6.10 1.50 4.72
N LEU A 259 -7.26 1.80 5.32
CA LEU A 259 -7.55 3.14 5.84
C LEU A 259 -7.10 3.22 7.32
N ASN A 260 -6.01 3.94 7.56
CA ASN A 260 -5.44 4.14 8.88
C ASN A 260 -5.80 5.53 9.44
N ILE A 261 -6.27 5.56 10.70
CA ILE A 261 -6.54 6.79 11.48
C ILE A 261 -5.66 6.73 12.74
N PRO A 262 -4.35 7.00 12.61
CA PRO A 262 -3.42 6.79 13.70
C PRO A 262 -3.67 7.74 14.86
N ALA A 263 -3.51 7.20 16.08
CA ALA A 263 -3.53 7.94 17.32
C ALA A 263 -2.22 7.73 18.08
N LYS A 264 -1.92 8.60 19.02
CA LYS A 264 -0.76 8.43 19.90
C LYS A 264 -0.86 7.11 20.65
N SER A 265 0.16 6.28 20.52
CA SER A 265 0.24 4.96 21.15
C SER A 265 1.71 4.56 21.34
N ALA A 266 1.95 3.40 21.96
CA ALA A 266 3.31 2.82 22.03
C ALA A 266 3.89 2.54 20.62
N GLN A 267 3.06 2.14 19.66
CA GLN A 267 3.44 1.91 18.26
C GLN A 267 3.62 3.21 17.48
N CYS A 268 2.97 4.30 17.88
CA CYS A 268 3.11 5.61 17.26
C CYS A 268 3.21 6.74 18.31
N PRO A 269 4.35 6.86 19.02
CA PRO A 269 4.51 7.90 20.06
C PRO A 269 4.52 9.32 19.49
N GLY A 270 4.88 9.49 18.22
CA GLY A 270 4.89 10.76 17.49
C GLY A 270 3.58 11.13 16.80
N CYS A 271 2.54 10.27 16.85
CA CYS A 271 1.27 10.58 16.22
C CYS A 271 0.54 11.69 16.98
N ALA A 272 0.06 12.71 16.24
CA ALA A 272 -0.73 13.82 16.77
C ALA A 272 -2.25 13.55 16.73
N GLY A 273 -2.68 12.50 15.99
CA GLY A 273 -4.10 12.13 15.83
C GLY A 273 -4.78 11.67 17.13
N PRO A 274 -6.02 11.16 17.04
CA PRO A 274 -6.68 10.74 15.79
C PRO A 274 -7.31 11.89 15.01
N PHE A 275 -7.27 11.80 13.68
CA PHE A 275 -7.91 12.77 12.77
C PHE A 275 -8.94 12.06 11.87
N PRO A 276 -10.15 11.75 12.35
CA PRO A 276 -11.15 11.02 11.55
C PRO A 276 -11.75 11.84 10.41
N GLY A 277 -11.74 13.18 10.49
CA GLY A 277 -12.34 14.06 9.49
C GLY A 277 -11.81 13.84 8.06
N PRO A 278 -10.49 13.76 7.80
CA PRO A 278 -9.95 13.42 6.49
C PRO A 278 -10.45 12.08 5.93
N ALA A 279 -10.48 11.05 6.76
CA ALA A 279 -10.97 9.72 6.39
C ALA A 279 -12.46 9.75 6.08
N LEU A 280 -13.27 10.46 6.89
CA LEU A 280 -14.70 10.66 6.63
C LEU A 280 -14.93 11.39 5.30
N THR A 281 -14.14 12.45 5.01
CA THR A 281 -14.20 13.16 3.73
C THR A 281 -13.89 12.23 2.56
N LEU A 282 -12.90 11.34 2.69
CA LEU A 282 -12.58 10.32 1.68
C LEU A 282 -13.79 9.42 1.42
N LEU A 283 -14.41 8.87 2.48
CA LEU A 283 -15.56 7.96 2.36
C LEU A 283 -16.75 8.63 1.70
N HIS A 284 -17.07 9.89 2.05
CA HIS A 284 -18.12 10.65 1.38
C HIS A 284 -17.85 10.92 -0.11
N LYS A 285 -16.58 11.04 -0.52
CA LYS A 285 -16.21 11.19 -1.93
C LYS A 285 -16.31 9.88 -2.72
N ILE A 286 -16.31 8.74 -2.05
CA ILE A 286 -16.39 7.42 -2.68
C ILE A 286 -17.84 6.92 -2.72
N TYR A 287 -18.60 7.12 -1.65
CA TYR A 287 -19.91 6.51 -1.42
C TYR A 287 -21.08 7.50 -1.33
N GLY A 288 -20.78 8.83 -1.20
CA GLY A 288 -21.77 9.89 -0.99
C GLY A 288 -22.14 10.72 -2.23
#